data_f5c3e4e8bc0981455625e71496ee1a1b
#
_entry.id   f5c3e4e8bc0981455625e71496ee1a1b
#
_cell.length_a   1.000
_cell.length_b   1.000
_cell.length_c   1.000
_cell.angle_alpha   90.00
_cell.angle_beta   90.00
_cell.angle_gamma   90.00
#
_symmetry.space_group_name_H-M   'P 1'
#
loop_
_entity.id
_entity.type
_entity.pdbx_description
1 polymer ?
#
loop_
_entity_poly.entity_id
_entity_poly.type
_entity_poly.pdbx_seq_one_letter_code
_entity_poly.pdbx_strand_id
1 'polypeptide(L)'
;SKLTHTEQHTVNNLLINPFFDYTVGDLSMHFGATALLRKKQNEILPDLEFSFPLIKTRLTVFAGWVGEVQKNNFHFLSTYNPYISTRLDSINNMVSREIHAGLKGASGSLFYELKGSYTSFEGMAFFLQDEDAEEQFVPVYDDGSFIGIQGSVRFEILKHVFLRAKLSQRFFSLDNESKPWHRPS
;
A
#
# COMPACT_ATOMS: atom_id res chain seq x y z
N SER A 1 34.54 -19.12 -24.55
CA SER A 1 33.70 -18.87 -23.37
C SER A 1 33.57 -17.36 -23.20
N LYS A 2 32.38 -16.80 -23.53
CA LYS A 2 32.06 -15.42 -23.25
C LYS A 2 31.54 -15.37 -21.80
N LEU A 3 32.30 -14.74 -20.90
CA LEU A 3 31.87 -14.37 -19.59
C LEU A 3 30.78 -13.27 -19.75
N THR A 4 29.55 -13.60 -19.42
CA THR A 4 28.45 -12.63 -19.34
C THR A 4 28.74 -11.71 -18.17
N HIS A 5 29.00 -10.44 -18.45
CA HIS A 5 29.11 -9.40 -17.45
C HIS A 5 27.70 -9.21 -16.83
N THR A 6 27.53 -9.65 -15.60
CA THR A 6 26.35 -9.33 -14.81
C THR A 6 26.50 -7.88 -14.33
N GLU A 7 25.84 -6.94 -14.97
CA GLU A 7 25.76 -5.58 -14.46
C GLU A 7 24.95 -5.61 -13.16
N GLN A 8 25.62 -5.41 -12.04
CA GLN A 8 24.95 -5.19 -10.76
C GLN A 8 24.39 -3.76 -10.73
N HIS A 9 23.11 -3.61 -10.97
CA HIS A 9 22.40 -2.35 -10.73
C HIS A 9 22.16 -2.17 -9.22
N THR A 10 23.04 -1.47 -8.54
CA THR A 10 22.85 -1.06 -7.16
C THR A 10 21.95 0.18 -7.14
N VAL A 11 20.71 0.02 -6.72
CA VAL A 11 19.76 1.13 -6.51
C VAL A 11 19.88 1.60 -5.06
N ASN A 12 20.63 2.68 -4.84
CA ASN A 12 20.72 3.32 -3.54
C ASN A 12 19.58 4.35 -3.40
N ASN A 13 18.63 4.06 -2.53
CA ASN A 13 17.58 4.98 -2.12
C ASN A 13 17.86 5.46 -0.70
N LEU A 14 17.90 6.77 -0.49
CA LEU A 14 17.92 7.36 0.84
C LEU A 14 16.50 7.83 1.17
N LEU A 15 15.99 7.38 2.32
CA LEU A 15 14.70 7.79 2.86
C LEU A 15 14.93 8.61 4.12
N ILE A 16 14.34 9.78 4.19
CA ILE A 16 14.37 10.66 5.36
C ILE A 16 12.93 10.96 5.73
N ASN A 17 12.54 10.64 6.97
CA ASN A 17 11.15 10.74 7.44
C ASN A 17 11.07 11.67 8.66
N PRO A 18 11.11 13.00 8.51
CA PRO A 18 10.80 13.91 9.59
C PRO A 18 9.30 13.86 9.90
N PHE A 19 8.97 13.90 11.19
CA PHE A 19 7.57 13.97 11.63
C PHE A 19 7.42 14.80 12.90
N PHE A 20 6.19 15.22 13.15
CA PHE A 20 5.78 15.99 14.31
C PHE A 20 4.36 15.58 14.72
N ASP A 21 4.22 15.19 15.99
CA ASP A 21 2.92 14.87 16.58
C ASP A 21 2.44 16.02 17.46
N TYR A 22 1.18 16.37 17.28
CA TYR A 22 0.55 17.43 18.05
C TYR A 22 -0.84 17.03 18.50
N THR A 23 -1.15 17.31 19.77
CA THR A 23 -2.46 17.05 20.35
C THR A 23 -2.99 18.31 21.01
N VAL A 24 -4.19 18.74 20.64
CA VAL A 24 -4.88 19.86 21.23
C VAL A 24 -6.30 19.45 21.63
N GLY A 25 -6.56 19.45 22.95
CA GLY A 25 -7.78 18.87 23.47
C GLY A 25 -7.91 17.38 23.14
N ASP A 26 -8.98 17.02 22.46
CA ASP A 26 -9.25 15.65 22.00
C ASP A 26 -8.78 15.40 20.55
N LEU A 27 -8.29 16.42 19.83
CA LEU A 27 -7.81 16.31 18.46
C LEU A 27 -6.33 15.88 18.46
N SER A 28 -6.02 14.77 17.83
CA SER A 28 -4.66 14.30 17.58
C SER A 28 -4.30 14.49 16.11
N MET A 29 -3.11 15.02 15.85
CA MET A 29 -2.61 15.33 14.52
C MET A 29 -1.18 14.80 14.38
N HIS A 30 -0.91 14.11 13.29
CA HIS A 30 0.41 13.70 12.87
C HIS A 30 0.75 14.44 11.57
N PHE A 31 1.92 15.04 11.52
CA PHE A 31 2.46 15.74 10.36
C PHE A 31 3.83 15.18 10.06
N GLY A 32 3.95 14.49 8.95
CA GLY A 32 5.20 13.93 8.48
C GLY A 32 5.37 14.08 6.99
N ALA A 33 6.55 13.81 6.51
CA ALA A 33 6.86 13.67 5.11
C ALA A 33 8.01 12.68 4.92
N THR A 34 7.93 11.86 3.89
CA THR A 34 9.02 10.99 3.47
C THR A 34 9.71 11.59 2.26
N ALA A 35 10.95 12.04 2.42
CA ALA A 35 11.79 12.44 1.30
C ALA A 35 12.52 11.20 0.75
N LEU A 36 12.22 10.86 -0.49
CA LEU A 36 12.88 9.79 -1.23
C LEU A 36 13.90 10.40 -2.19
N LEU A 37 15.18 10.20 -1.89
CA LEU A 37 16.29 10.69 -2.72
C LEU A 37 16.79 9.55 -3.61
N ARG A 38 16.64 9.73 -4.93
CA ARG A 38 17.11 8.80 -5.97
C ARG A 38 18.07 9.51 -6.93
N LYS A 39 18.92 8.76 -7.62
CA LYS A 39 19.86 9.33 -8.62
C LYS A 39 19.17 10.10 -9.75
N LYS A 40 17.93 9.77 -10.09
CA LYS A 40 17.22 10.36 -11.23
C LYS A 40 16.02 11.23 -10.86
N GLN A 41 15.43 11.04 -9.68
CA GLN A 41 14.22 11.75 -9.28
C GLN A 41 14.08 11.75 -7.76
N ASN A 42 13.88 12.93 -7.20
CA ASN A 42 13.56 13.10 -5.78
C ASN A 42 12.05 13.25 -5.63
N GLU A 43 11.47 12.57 -4.65
CA GLU A 43 10.06 12.65 -4.36
C GLU A 43 9.83 12.98 -2.90
N ILE A 44 8.78 13.73 -2.63
CA ILE A 44 8.31 14.00 -1.27
C ILE A 44 6.92 13.36 -1.16
N LEU A 45 6.79 12.46 -0.20
CA LEU A 45 5.56 11.74 0.08
C LEU A 45 4.96 12.29 1.38
N PRO A 46 3.69 12.64 1.38
CA PRO A 46 3.01 13.13 2.59
C PRO A 46 2.85 12.01 3.61
N ASP A 47 2.78 12.40 4.88
CA ASP A 47 2.43 11.53 6.01
C ASP A 47 1.62 12.37 7.02
N LEU A 48 0.35 12.54 6.71
CA LEU A 48 -0.56 13.39 7.48
C LEU A 48 -1.70 12.53 8.01
N GLU A 49 -1.92 12.56 9.32
CA GLU A 49 -3.05 11.87 9.95
C GLU A 49 -3.74 12.78 10.98
N PHE A 50 -5.06 12.68 11.03
CA PHE A 50 -5.93 13.38 11.96
C PHE A 50 -6.88 12.40 12.61
N SER A 51 -7.09 12.52 13.93
CA SER A 51 -8.09 11.74 14.62
C SER A 51 -8.79 12.56 15.71
N PHE A 52 -10.10 12.41 15.77
CA PHE A 52 -10.94 13.11 16.72
C PHE A 52 -12.01 12.19 17.31
N PRO A 53 -12.06 11.98 18.64
CA PRO A 53 -13.10 11.20 19.27
C PRO A 53 -14.41 12.00 19.34
N LEU A 54 -15.40 11.60 18.54
CA LEU A 54 -16.75 12.16 18.60
C LEU A 54 -17.49 11.77 19.88
N ILE A 55 -17.30 10.52 20.30
CA ILE A 55 -17.84 9.99 21.56
C ILE A 55 -16.67 9.31 22.25
N LYS A 56 -16.24 9.86 23.39
CA LYS A 56 -15.08 9.33 24.15
C LYS A 56 -15.19 7.82 24.34
N THR A 57 -14.12 7.11 24.01
CA THR A 57 -13.97 5.65 24.06
C THR A 57 -14.87 4.83 23.11
N ARG A 58 -15.87 5.42 22.46
CA ARG A 58 -16.85 4.68 21.64
C ARG A 58 -16.73 4.93 20.14
N LEU A 59 -16.46 6.17 19.73
CA LEU A 59 -16.42 6.53 18.32
C LEU A 59 -15.36 7.59 18.05
N THR A 60 -14.40 7.28 17.21
CA THR A 60 -13.35 8.18 16.71
C THR A 60 -13.47 8.27 15.21
N VAL A 61 -13.48 9.47 14.66
CA VAL A 61 -13.29 9.71 13.24
C VAL A 61 -11.79 9.94 12.98
N PHE A 62 -11.34 9.52 11.83
CA PHE A 62 -9.97 9.76 11.39
C PHE A 62 -9.93 10.05 9.91
N ALA A 63 -8.90 10.77 9.49
CA ALA A 63 -8.59 11.04 8.10
C ALA A 63 -7.08 11.16 7.94
N GLY A 64 -6.57 10.85 6.75
CA GLY A 64 -5.15 10.97 6.48
C GLY A 64 -4.84 11.11 5.01
N TRP A 65 -3.61 11.57 4.74
CA TRP A 65 -2.99 11.57 3.42
C TRP A 65 -1.57 11.04 3.56
N VAL A 66 -1.36 9.82 3.07
CA VAL A 66 -0.13 9.07 3.27
C VAL A 66 0.46 8.67 1.93
N GLY A 67 1.76 8.88 1.77
CA GLY A 67 2.52 8.41 0.63
C GLY A 67 3.48 7.30 1.02
N GLU A 68 3.58 6.27 0.20
CA GLU A 68 4.43 5.11 0.45
C GLU A 68 5.23 4.72 -0.79
N VAL A 69 6.45 4.22 -0.56
CA VAL A 69 7.27 3.58 -1.59
C VAL A 69 7.39 2.11 -1.29
N GLN A 70 6.82 1.29 -2.14
CA GLN A 70 7.02 -0.14 -2.11
C GLN A 70 8.21 -0.51 -2.98
N LYS A 71 9.27 -1.03 -2.35
CA LYS A 71 10.43 -1.55 -3.07
C LYS A 71 10.10 -2.91 -3.63
N ASN A 72 9.98 -3.00 -4.94
CA ASN A 72 9.88 -4.26 -5.62
C ASN A 72 11.27 -4.87 -5.77
N ASN A 73 11.37 -6.17 -5.55
CA ASN A 73 12.52 -7.00 -5.88
C ASN A 73 12.01 -8.38 -6.34
N PHE A 74 12.89 -9.18 -6.93
CA PHE A 74 12.52 -10.49 -7.42
C PHE A 74 11.87 -11.37 -6.34
N HIS A 75 12.42 -11.37 -5.13
CA HIS A 75 11.88 -12.14 -4.01
C HIS A 75 10.45 -11.70 -3.65
N PHE A 76 10.20 -10.41 -3.62
CA PHE A 76 8.87 -9.86 -3.34
C PHE A 76 7.88 -10.26 -4.44
N LEU A 77 8.24 -10.07 -5.72
CA LEU A 77 7.39 -10.40 -6.86
C LEU A 77 7.11 -11.92 -6.93
N SER A 78 8.12 -12.77 -6.67
CA SER A 78 7.96 -14.23 -6.64
C SER A 78 7.12 -14.74 -5.46
N THR A 79 7.00 -13.96 -4.38
CA THR A 79 6.08 -14.27 -3.29
C THR A 79 4.62 -14.07 -3.72
N TYR A 80 4.37 -13.09 -4.60
CA TYR A 80 3.03 -12.87 -5.19
C TYR A 80 2.72 -13.89 -6.28
N ASN A 81 3.67 -14.16 -7.16
CA ASN A 81 3.51 -15.13 -8.22
C ASN A 81 4.79 -15.99 -8.34
N PRO A 82 4.76 -17.25 -7.84
CA PRO A 82 5.90 -18.15 -7.90
C PRO A 82 6.33 -18.53 -9.34
N TYR A 83 5.45 -18.34 -10.32
CA TYR A 83 5.70 -18.64 -11.73
C TYR A 83 6.24 -17.44 -12.52
N ILE A 84 6.78 -16.44 -11.82
CA ILE A 84 7.37 -15.26 -12.46
C ILE A 84 8.60 -15.66 -13.28
N SER A 85 8.72 -15.12 -14.49
CA SER A 85 9.88 -15.31 -15.34
C SER A 85 11.14 -14.76 -14.66
N THR A 86 12.25 -15.50 -14.77
CA THR A 86 13.57 -15.04 -14.28
C THR A 86 14.23 -14.03 -15.22
N ARG A 87 13.69 -13.84 -16.42
CA ARG A 87 14.15 -12.86 -17.41
C ARG A 87 13.39 -11.55 -17.22
N LEU A 88 13.80 -10.78 -16.22
CA LEU A 88 13.20 -9.47 -15.95
C LEU A 88 14.08 -8.38 -16.53
N ASP A 89 13.56 -7.60 -17.45
CA ASP A 89 14.27 -6.47 -18.07
C ASP A 89 14.46 -5.31 -17.09
N SER A 90 13.48 -5.10 -16.20
CA SER A 90 13.55 -4.08 -15.16
C SER A 90 12.63 -4.42 -13.99
N ILE A 91 13.02 -3.97 -12.78
CA ILE A 91 12.17 -4.01 -11.59
C ILE A 91 11.98 -2.57 -11.13
N ASN A 92 10.75 -2.08 -11.24
CA ASN A 92 10.37 -0.73 -10.84
C ASN A 92 9.77 -0.73 -9.44
N ASN A 93 10.10 0.28 -8.63
CA ASN A 93 9.43 0.50 -7.36
C ASN A 93 8.07 1.13 -7.60
N MET A 94 7.08 0.73 -6.82
CA MET A 94 5.78 1.37 -6.81
C MET A 94 5.80 2.55 -5.82
N VAL A 95 5.24 3.67 -6.26
CA VAL A 95 4.93 4.82 -5.39
C VAL A 95 3.42 4.94 -5.29
N SER A 96 2.90 5.06 -4.09
CA SER A 96 1.47 5.26 -3.87
C SER A 96 1.20 6.47 -2.98
N ARG A 97 0.07 7.12 -3.22
CA ARG A 97 -0.45 8.22 -2.40
C ARG A 97 -1.91 7.93 -2.10
N GLU A 98 -2.21 7.72 -0.83
CA GLU A 98 -3.54 7.39 -0.34
C GLU A 98 -4.13 8.55 0.46
N ILE A 99 -5.32 9.01 0.08
CA ILE A 99 -6.17 9.83 0.92
C ILE A 99 -7.26 8.91 1.49
N HIS A 100 -7.43 8.94 2.80
CA HIS A 100 -8.41 8.10 3.45
C HIS A 100 -9.17 8.82 4.55
N ALA A 101 -10.36 8.33 4.83
CA ALA A 101 -11.14 8.73 5.99
C ALA A 101 -11.94 7.55 6.52
N GLY A 102 -12.26 7.60 7.79
CA GLY A 102 -12.98 6.51 8.42
C GLY A 102 -13.46 6.80 9.82
N LEU A 103 -14.05 5.78 10.39
CA LEU A 103 -14.47 5.76 11.78
C LEU A 103 -14.05 4.46 12.43
N LYS A 104 -13.65 4.54 13.69
CA LYS A 104 -13.30 3.39 14.51
C LYS A 104 -13.82 3.57 15.93
N GLY A 105 -14.05 2.48 16.60
CA GLY A 105 -14.53 2.58 17.97
C GLY A 105 -14.65 1.25 18.69
N ALA A 106 -15.17 1.35 19.91
CA ALA A 106 -15.42 0.20 20.76
C ALA A 106 -16.76 0.36 21.51
N SER A 107 -17.45 -0.75 21.68
CA SER A 107 -18.67 -0.82 22.51
C SER A 107 -18.67 -2.16 23.26
N GLY A 108 -18.35 -2.12 24.56
CA GLY A 108 -18.13 -3.34 25.35
C GLY A 108 -16.98 -4.18 24.76
N SER A 109 -17.27 -5.42 24.40
CA SER A 109 -16.31 -6.36 23.81
C SER A 109 -16.18 -6.23 22.29
N LEU A 110 -16.95 -5.34 21.64
CA LEU A 110 -16.95 -5.14 20.20
C LEU A 110 -16.04 -3.98 19.83
N PHE A 111 -15.09 -4.22 18.92
CA PHE A 111 -14.27 -3.21 18.25
C PHE A 111 -14.61 -3.21 16.76
N TYR A 112 -14.74 -2.04 16.18
CA TYR A 112 -15.09 -1.88 14.77
C TYR A 112 -14.31 -0.76 14.12
N GLU A 113 -14.09 -0.90 12.81
CA GLU A 113 -13.48 0.12 11.96
C GLU A 113 -14.09 0.04 10.56
N LEU A 114 -14.38 1.22 10.00
CA LEU A 114 -14.77 1.41 8.61
C LEU A 114 -13.87 2.48 8.01
N LYS A 115 -13.21 2.17 6.88
CA LYS A 115 -12.29 3.06 6.16
C LYS A 115 -12.68 3.11 4.69
N GLY A 116 -12.79 4.31 4.13
CA GLY A 116 -12.80 4.57 2.71
C GLY A 116 -11.49 5.20 2.29
N SER A 117 -10.97 4.86 1.10
CA SER A 117 -9.73 5.44 0.59
C SER A 117 -9.79 5.64 -0.92
N TYR A 118 -9.03 6.65 -1.37
CA TYR A 118 -8.63 6.82 -2.75
C TYR A 118 -7.11 6.77 -2.81
N THR A 119 -6.58 5.88 -3.65
CA THR A 119 -5.15 5.67 -3.80
C THR A 119 -4.77 5.87 -5.25
N SER A 120 -3.86 6.80 -5.53
CA SER A 120 -3.14 6.88 -6.79
C SER A 120 -1.82 6.12 -6.66
N PHE A 121 -1.41 5.44 -7.72
CA PHE A 121 -0.15 4.70 -7.74
C PHE A 121 0.57 4.85 -9.06
N GLU A 122 1.89 4.76 -9.00
CA GLU A 122 2.81 4.78 -10.14
C GLU A 122 3.69 3.51 -10.06
N GLY A 123 3.82 2.82 -11.19
CA GLY A 123 4.67 1.63 -11.28
C GLY A 123 4.14 0.41 -10.51
N MET A 124 2.83 0.21 -10.44
CA MET A 124 2.25 -0.99 -9.83
C MET A 124 2.49 -2.20 -10.73
N ALA A 125 3.01 -3.29 -10.17
CA ALA A 125 3.24 -4.52 -10.91
C ALA A 125 1.97 -5.35 -11.05
N PHE A 126 1.65 -5.72 -12.27
CA PHE A 126 0.64 -6.70 -12.66
C PHE A 126 1.33 -7.88 -13.35
N PHE A 127 0.71 -9.04 -13.40
CA PHE A 127 1.32 -10.22 -13.96
C PHE A 127 0.54 -10.66 -15.20
N LEU A 128 1.15 -10.52 -16.37
CA LEU A 128 0.62 -11.06 -17.62
C LEU A 128 1.31 -12.38 -17.95
N GLN A 129 0.60 -13.27 -18.61
CA GLN A 129 1.18 -14.51 -19.11
C GLN A 129 2.22 -14.19 -20.19
N ASP A 130 3.36 -14.86 -20.15
CA ASP A 130 4.42 -14.70 -21.15
C ASP A 130 3.95 -15.32 -22.48
N GLU A 131 4.07 -14.57 -23.58
CA GLU A 131 3.66 -15.04 -24.90
C GLU A 131 4.56 -16.17 -25.42
N ASP A 132 5.83 -16.21 -25.00
CA ASP A 132 6.81 -17.20 -25.41
C ASP A 132 6.87 -18.43 -24.48
N ALA A 133 6.31 -18.33 -23.27
CA ALA A 133 6.35 -19.38 -22.25
C ALA A 133 5.03 -19.39 -21.45
N GLU A 134 4.05 -20.17 -21.92
CA GLU A 134 2.68 -20.25 -21.36
C GLU A 134 2.61 -20.55 -19.86
N GLU A 135 3.65 -21.11 -19.26
CA GLU A 135 3.73 -21.43 -17.82
C GLU A 135 4.37 -20.33 -16.98
N GLN A 136 4.81 -19.22 -17.61
CA GLN A 136 5.49 -18.11 -16.93
C GLN A 136 4.69 -16.83 -17.01
N PHE A 137 4.94 -15.95 -16.03
CA PHE A 137 4.34 -14.64 -15.95
C PHE A 137 5.42 -13.55 -15.98
N VAL A 138 5.15 -12.50 -16.72
CA VAL A 138 6.00 -11.31 -16.80
C VAL A 138 5.34 -10.17 -16.04
N PRO A 139 6.07 -9.46 -15.15
CA PRO A 139 5.54 -8.27 -14.51
C PRO A 139 5.45 -7.13 -15.52
N VAL A 140 4.25 -6.59 -15.66
CA VAL A 140 3.96 -5.36 -16.40
C VAL A 140 3.65 -4.27 -15.39
N TYR A 141 4.23 -3.09 -15.58
CA TYR A 141 4.05 -1.96 -14.69
C TYR A 141 3.07 -0.96 -15.30
N ASP A 142 2.07 -0.58 -14.51
CA ASP A 142 1.09 0.42 -14.93
C ASP A 142 0.83 1.42 -13.80
N ASP A 143 0.37 2.59 -14.21
CA ASP A 143 -0.05 3.68 -13.35
C ASP A 143 -1.57 3.68 -13.24
N GLY A 144 -2.11 4.34 -12.25
CA GLY A 144 -3.55 4.41 -12.09
C GLY A 144 -3.99 4.77 -10.69
N SER A 145 -5.23 4.39 -10.39
CA SER A 145 -5.82 4.62 -9.08
C SER A 145 -6.81 3.53 -8.69
N PHE A 146 -7.16 3.48 -7.42
CA PHE A 146 -8.28 2.68 -6.96
C PHE A 146 -9.02 3.36 -5.81
N ILE A 147 -10.33 3.09 -5.72
CA ILE A 147 -11.14 3.38 -4.54
C ILE A 147 -11.18 2.12 -3.69
N GLY A 148 -10.86 2.25 -2.41
CA GLY A 148 -10.88 1.18 -1.43
C GLY A 148 -11.96 1.37 -0.39
N ILE A 149 -12.67 0.31 -0.04
CA ILE A 149 -13.57 0.26 1.12
C ILE A 149 -13.13 -0.91 1.99
N GLN A 150 -12.90 -0.65 3.26
CA GLN A 150 -12.47 -1.66 4.22
C GLN A 150 -13.31 -1.57 5.49
N GLY A 151 -13.85 -2.70 5.91
CA GLY A 151 -14.52 -2.86 7.19
C GLY A 151 -13.83 -3.94 8.03
N SER A 152 -13.72 -3.73 9.33
CA SER A 152 -13.25 -4.76 10.24
C SER A 152 -14.06 -4.73 11.55
N VAL A 153 -14.28 -5.93 12.08
CA VAL A 153 -14.89 -6.14 13.41
C VAL A 153 -14.03 -7.13 14.17
N ARG A 154 -13.85 -6.84 15.47
CA ARG A 154 -13.24 -7.76 16.42
C ARG A 154 -14.13 -7.85 17.65
N PHE A 155 -14.54 -9.04 18.00
CA PHE A 155 -15.37 -9.32 19.13
C PHE A 155 -14.64 -10.22 20.13
N GLU A 156 -14.57 -9.82 21.41
CA GLU A 156 -14.03 -10.64 22.48
C GLU A 156 -15.12 -11.57 23.00
N ILE A 157 -15.04 -12.86 22.68
CA ILE A 157 -16.02 -13.88 23.05
C ILE A 157 -15.79 -14.30 24.51
N LEU A 158 -14.53 -14.55 24.86
CA LEU A 158 -14.07 -14.90 26.19
C LEU A 158 -12.78 -14.13 26.46
N LYS A 159 -12.39 -14.01 27.72
CA LYS A 159 -11.12 -13.39 28.11
C LYS A 159 -9.97 -14.00 27.30
N HIS A 160 -9.31 -13.18 26.47
CA HIS A 160 -8.22 -13.55 25.55
C HIS A 160 -8.65 -14.37 24.30
N VAL A 161 -9.95 -14.58 24.05
CA VAL A 161 -10.44 -15.25 22.84
C VAL A 161 -11.19 -14.25 21.98
N PHE A 162 -10.71 -13.99 20.76
CA PHE A 162 -11.26 -13.00 19.85
C PHE A 162 -11.74 -13.64 18.55
N LEU A 163 -12.93 -13.23 18.10
CA LEU A 163 -13.38 -13.40 16.72
C LEU A 163 -13.06 -12.13 15.93
N ARG A 164 -12.43 -12.27 14.78
CA ARG A 164 -12.14 -11.15 13.88
C ARG A 164 -12.69 -11.43 12.50
N ALA A 165 -13.37 -10.45 11.93
CA ALA A 165 -13.78 -10.44 10.53
C ALA A 165 -13.23 -9.16 9.87
N LYS A 166 -12.76 -9.28 8.63
CA LYS A 166 -12.30 -8.18 7.80
C LYS A 166 -12.84 -8.36 6.39
N LEU A 167 -13.43 -7.29 5.86
CA LEU A 167 -13.85 -7.19 4.47
C LEU A 167 -13.07 -6.05 3.81
N SER A 168 -12.59 -6.29 2.59
CA SER A 168 -11.90 -5.28 1.80
C SER A 168 -12.32 -5.41 0.35
N GLN A 169 -12.68 -4.30 -0.28
CA GLN A 169 -13.01 -4.22 -1.71
C GLN A 169 -12.23 -3.08 -2.33
N ARG A 170 -11.70 -3.29 -3.53
CA ARG A 170 -11.00 -2.28 -4.33
C ARG A 170 -11.56 -2.21 -5.73
N PHE A 171 -11.74 -0.99 -6.21
CA PHE A 171 -12.21 -0.68 -7.57
C PHE A 171 -11.09 0.05 -8.30
N PHE A 172 -10.46 -0.63 -9.26
CA PHE A 172 -9.30 -0.13 -10.00
C PHE A 172 -9.70 0.67 -11.24
N SER A 173 -8.93 1.71 -11.52
CA SER A 173 -8.88 2.43 -12.79
C SER A 173 -7.42 2.53 -13.21
N LEU A 174 -7.05 1.87 -14.32
CA LEU A 174 -5.69 1.78 -14.84
C LEU A 174 -5.55 2.69 -16.06
N ASP A 175 -4.36 3.19 -16.32
CA ASP A 175 -4.11 4.13 -17.40
C ASP A 175 -3.93 3.43 -18.74
N ASN A 176 -3.24 2.28 -18.79
CA ASN A 176 -2.95 1.55 -20.02
C ASN A 176 -3.70 0.22 -20.10
N GLU A 177 -3.86 -0.47 -18.98
CA GLU A 177 -4.51 -1.77 -18.93
C GLU A 177 -6.00 -1.65 -18.61
N SER A 178 -6.83 -2.48 -19.24
CA SER A 178 -8.28 -2.47 -19.00
C SER A 178 -8.70 -3.17 -17.72
N LYS A 179 -7.83 -4.01 -17.13
CA LYS A 179 -8.10 -4.83 -15.93
C LYS A 179 -6.84 -5.03 -15.08
N PRO A 180 -6.99 -5.13 -13.76
CA PRO A 180 -5.88 -5.45 -12.85
C PRO A 180 -5.55 -6.95 -12.89
N TRP A 181 -4.88 -7.41 -13.97
CA TRP A 181 -4.55 -8.80 -14.20
C TRP A 181 -3.77 -9.43 -13.05
N HIS A 182 -4.22 -10.61 -12.60
CA HIS A 182 -3.55 -11.49 -11.63
C HIS A 182 -3.06 -10.82 -10.33
N ARG A 183 -3.69 -9.70 -9.94
CA ARG A 183 -3.43 -9.12 -8.63
C ARG A 183 -4.50 -9.55 -7.64
N PRO A 184 -4.14 -10.16 -6.49
CA PRO A 184 -5.12 -10.47 -5.45
C PRO A 184 -5.74 -9.17 -4.90
N SER A 185 -7.04 -9.20 -4.69
CA SER A 185 -7.86 -8.12 -4.13
C SER A 185 -7.65 -7.95 -2.62
#